data_12955a5f0f6c828756abccfa1054e7a5
#
_entry.id   12955a5f0f6c828756abccfa1054e7a5
#
_cell.length_a   1.000
_cell.length_b   1.000
_cell.length_c   1.000
_cell.angle_alpha   90.00
_cell.angle_beta   90.00
_cell.angle_gamma   90.00
#
_symmetry.space_group_name_H-M   'P 1'
#
loop_
_entity.id
_entity.type
_entity.pdbx_description
1 polymer ?
#
loop_
_entity_poly.entity_id
_entity_poly.type
_entity_poly.pdbx_seq_one_letter_code
_entity_poly.pdbx_strand_id
1 'polypeptide(L)'
;VLGWLPLRRVRVRGGSMAPALSDGDVVVAVRRRPRVGDVVLVTWDARPGQLSVKRAVLRGPDGWHVEGDNRAASTDSRVLGQARVHAVIPWRLWPSPGRV
;
A
#
# COMPACT_ATOMS: atom_id res chain seq x y z
N VAL A 1 10.17 -16.33 -15.01
CA VAL A 1 9.77 -16.23 -14.50
C VAL A 1 9.22 -16.38 -13.36
N LEU A 2 9.83 -16.58 -12.54
CA LEU A 2 9.37 -16.68 -11.31
C LEU A 2 9.28 -15.42 -10.62
N GLY A 3 9.50 -14.38 -11.18
CA GLY A 3 9.49 -13.17 -10.50
C GLY A 3 8.18 -12.93 -9.85
N TRP A 4 7.66 -11.80 -9.99
CA TRP A 4 6.45 -11.39 -9.35
C TRP A 4 5.23 -11.92 -10.11
N LEU A 5 4.36 -12.63 -9.43
CA LEU A 5 3.10 -13.06 -10.01
C LEU A 5 2.15 -11.87 -10.15
N PRO A 6 1.18 -11.92 -11.09
CA PRO A 6 0.22 -10.83 -11.27
C PRO A 6 -0.68 -10.60 -10.06
N LEU A 7 -0.89 -11.64 -9.22
CA LEU A 7 -1.65 -11.54 -7.98
C LEU A 7 -0.82 -12.10 -6.84
N ARG A 8 -0.89 -11.45 -5.69
CA ARG A 8 -0.16 -11.89 -4.53
C ARG A 8 -0.94 -11.57 -3.25
N ARG A 9 -0.92 -12.50 -2.30
CA ARG A 9 -1.50 -12.25 -0.98
C ARG A 9 -0.52 -11.46 -0.13
N VAL A 10 -1.03 -10.49 0.60
CA VAL A 10 -0.23 -9.67 1.52
C VAL A 10 -1.00 -9.54 2.83
N ARG A 11 -0.29 -9.66 3.95
CA ARG A 11 -0.86 -9.41 5.27
C ARG A 11 -0.57 -7.98 5.69
N VAL A 12 -1.61 -7.26 6.09
CA VAL A 12 -1.46 -5.89 6.58
C VAL A 12 -0.89 -5.93 7.99
N ARG A 13 0.10 -5.09 8.26
CA ARG A 13 0.69 -4.95 9.58
C ARG A 13 0.52 -3.53 10.07
N GLY A 14 0.11 -3.39 11.33
CA GLY A 14 -0.07 -2.10 11.97
C GLY A 14 -1.39 -1.45 11.65
N GLY A 15 -1.61 -0.28 12.23
CA GLY A 15 -2.87 0.43 12.16
C GLY A 15 -2.91 1.62 11.23
N SER A 16 -1.92 1.81 10.36
CA SER A 16 -1.82 3.02 9.53
C SER A 16 -2.95 3.17 8.53
N MET A 17 -3.64 2.08 8.17
CA MET A 17 -4.73 2.10 7.20
C MET A 17 -6.10 1.93 7.82
N ALA A 18 -6.20 1.95 9.15
CA ALA A 18 -7.50 1.90 9.80
C ALA A 18 -8.30 3.17 9.48
N PRO A 19 -9.61 3.08 9.32
CA PRO A 19 -10.43 1.88 9.44
C PRO A 19 -10.57 1.06 8.15
N ALA A 20 -10.04 1.52 7.03
CA ALA A 20 -10.20 0.81 5.75
C ALA A 20 -9.61 -0.59 5.81
N LEU A 21 -8.41 -0.72 6.39
CA LEU A 21 -7.75 -1.99 6.61
C LEU A 21 -7.23 -2.04 8.04
N SER A 22 -7.30 -3.21 8.65
CA SER A 22 -6.84 -3.43 10.02
C SER A 22 -5.62 -4.33 10.03
N ASP A 23 -4.86 -4.25 11.11
CA ASP A 23 -3.73 -5.15 11.35
C ASP A 23 -4.21 -6.60 11.24
N GLY A 24 -3.48 -7.40 10.48
CA GLY A 24 -3.81 -8.81 10.29
C GLY A 24 -4.71 -9.10 9.09
N ASP A 25 -5.32 -8.09 8.48
CA ASP A 25 -6.12 -8.31 7.27
C ASP A 25 -5.24 -8.91 6.18
N VAL A 26 -5.82 -9.78 5.38
CA VAL A 26 -5.16 -10.36 4.21
C VAL A 26 -5.77 -9.75 2.97
N VAL A 27 -4.94 -9.20 2.12
CA VAL A 27 -5.36 -8.50 0.91
C VAL A 27 -4.69 -9.08 -0.33
N VAL A 28 -5.21 -8.71 -1.49
CA VAL A 28 -4.62 -9.09 -2.77
C VAL A 28 -3.89 -7.90 -3.35
N ALA A 29 -2.62 -8.10 -3.70
CA ALA A 29 -1.83 -7.12 -4.41
C ALA A 29 -1.80 -7.52 -5.89
N VAL A 30 -2.09 -6.55 -6.75
CA VAL A 30 -2.16 -6.75 -8.20
C VAL A 30 -1.18 -5.80 -8.86
N ARG A 31 -0.39 -6.30 -9.78
CA ARG A 31 0.55 -5.46 -10.54
C ARG A 31 -0.22 -4.75 -11.64
N ARG A 32 -0.58 -3.52 -11.36
CA ARG A 32 -1.15 -2.63 -12.37
C ARG A 32 -0.79 -1.19 -12.04
N ARG A 33 -1.01 -0.31 -12.98
CA ARG A 33 -0.71 1.11 -12.83
C ARG A 33 -1.62 1.70 -11.74
N PRO A 34 -1.05 2.39 -10.74
CA PRO A 34 -1.86 2.99 -9.69
C PRO A 34 -2.56 4.26 -10.16
N ARG A 35 -3.64 4.59 -9.47
CA ARG A 35 -4.37 5.84 -9.64
C ARG A 35 -4.57 6.50 -8.28
N VAL A 36 -4.79 7.79 -8.29
CA VAL A 36 -5.13 8.52 -7.06
C VAL A 36 -6.33 7.86 -6.39
N GLY A 37 -6.22 7.62 -5.09
CA GLY A 37 -7.24 6.95 -4.30
C GLY A 37 -7.03 5.46 -4.12
N ASP A 38 -6.18 4.83 -4.91
CA ASP A 38 -5.88 3.40 -4.74
C ASP A 38 -5.13 3.16 -3.44
N VAL A 39 -5.41 2.01 -2.82
CA VAL A 39 -4.53 1.48 -1.80
C VAL A 39 -3.39 0.76 -2.52
N VAL A 40 -2.16 1.03 -2.11
CA VAL A 40 -0.97 0.58 -2.84
C VAL A 40 0.05 -0.05 -1.90
N LEU A 41 0.88 -0.91 -2.46
CA LEU A 41 2.01 -1.53 -1.79
C LEU A 41 3.26 -0.79 -2.23
N VAL A 42 3.99 -0.22 -1.28
CA VAL A 42 5.09 0.70 -1.58
C VAL A 42 6.35 0.40 -0.78
N THR A 43 7.47 0.95 -1.29
CA THR A 43 8.71 1.10 -0.53
C THR A 43 9.21 2.53 -0.70
N TRP A 44 10.14 2.94 0.18
CA TRP A 44 10.87 4.20 0.06
C TRP A 44 12.36 3.92 -0.01
N ASP A 45 13.09 4.77 -0.71
CA ASP A 45 14.54 4.63 -0.78
C ASP A 45 15.18 4.72 0.60
N ALA A 46 14.62 5.52 1.49
CA ALA A 46 15.11 5.64 2.87
C ALA A 46 14.91 4.36 3.69
N ARG A 47 14.04 3.47 3.26
CA ARG A 47 13.72 2.22 3.95
C ARG A 47 13.61 1.08 2.95
N PRO A 48 14.71 0.75 2.27
CA PRO A 48 14.68 -0.31 1.26
C PRO A 48 14.32 -1.65 1.90
N GLY A 49 13.51 -2.44 1.23
CA GLY A 49 13.10 -3.73 1.74
C GLY A 49 11.92 -3.71 2.70
N GLN A 50 11.48 -2.54 3.15
CA GLN A 50 10.30 -2.45 4.01
C GLN A 50 9.08 -2.13 3.18
N LEU A 51 8.24 -3.14 2.93
CA LEU A 51 6.97 -2.95 2.22
C LEU A 51 5.93 -2.34 3.16
N SER A 52 5.20 -1.38 2.66
CA SER A 52 4.13 -0.72 3.41
C SER A 52 2.88 -0.62 2.55
N VAL A 53 1.72 -0.61 3.22
CA VAL A 53 0.42 -0.44 2.57
C VAL A 53 -0.07 0.95 2.89
N LYS A 54 -0.34 1.75 1.88
CA LYS A 54 -0.74 3.15 2.02
C LYS A 54 -1.76 3.52 0.95
N ARG A 55 -2.27 4.76 1.02
CA ARG A 55 -3.20 5.31 0.04
C ARG A 55 -2.44 6.23 -0.92
N ALA A 56 -2.63 6.05 -2.23
CA ALA A 56 -2.04 6.91 -3.23
C ALA A 56 -2.77 8.24 -3.26
N VAL A 57 -2.05 9.34 -3.03
CA VAL A 57 -2.64 10.66 -2.93
C VAL A 57 -2.34 11.51 -4.15
N LEU A 58 -1.08 11.51 -4.59
CA LEU A 58 -0.66 12.37 -5.68
C LEU A 58 0.54 11.76 -6.40
N ARG A 59 0.48 11.75 -7.72
CA ARG A 59 1.62 11.31 -8.52
C ARG A 59 2.64 12.43 -8.62
N GLY A 60 3.90 12.13 -8.32
CA GLY A 60 4.98 13.07 -8.42
C GLY A 60 5.99 12.71 -9.51
N PRO A 61 7.03 13.53 -9.71
CA PRO A 61 8.03 13.28 -10.76
C PRO A 61 8.88 12.04 -10.51
N ASP A 62 9.10 11.68 -9.24
CA ASP A 62 9.98 10.56 -8.89
C ASP A 62 9.25 9.38 -8.27
N GLY A 63 7.94 9.42 -8.22
CA GLY A 63 7.13 8.38 -7.59
C GLY A 63 5.79 8.92 -7.15
N TRP A 64 5.31 8.43 -6.00
CA TRP A 64 3.99 8.78 -5.50
C TRP A 64 4.05 9.33 -4.07
N HIS A 65 3.28 10.38 -3.83
CA HIS A 65 2.98 10.79 -2.46
C HIS A 65 1.88 9.88 -1.94
N VAL A 66 2.18 9.13 -0.90
CA VAL A 66 1.23 8.19 -0.30
C VAL A 66 1.09 8.46 1.18
N GLU A 67 -0.09 8.20 1.73
CA GLU A 67 -0.39 8.44 3.14
C GLU A 67 -1.19 7.29 3.71
N GLY A 68 -1.03 7.06 5.01
CA GLY A 68 -1.91 6.17 5.74
C GLY A 68 -3.22 6.85 6.04
N ASP A 69 -4.32 6.12 5.96
CA ASP A 69 -5.65 6.65 6.29
C ASP A 69 -5.73 7.08 7.75
N ASN A 70 -4.99 6.41 8.62
CA ASN A 70 -4.90 6.77 10.04
C ASN A 70 -3.64 7.59 10.28
N ARG A 71 -3.78 8.91 10.19
CA ARG A 71 -2.63 9.84 10.28
C ARG A 71 -1.81 9.64 11.55
N ALA A 72 -2.46 9.41 12.67
CA ALA A 72 -1.78 9.30 13.96
C ALA A 72 -0.89 8.06 14.06
N ALA A 73 -1.15 7.06 13.25
CA ALA A 73 -0.42 5.79 13.28
C ALA A 73 0.37 5.54 11.99
N SER A 74 0.62 6.57 11.20
CA SER A 74 1.26 6.39 9.90
C SER A 74 2.56 7.18 9.78
N THR A 75 3.63 6.48 9.39
CA THR A 75 4.84 7.11 8.86
C THR A 75 4.78 6.91 7.34
N ASP A 76 4.79 7.99 6.60
CA ASP A 76 4.55 7.91 5.16
C ASP A 76 5.22 9.06 4.41
N SER A 77 4.73 9.39 3.21
CA SER A 77 5.36 10.39 2.36
C SER A 77 5.43 11.79 2.96
N ARG A 78 4.62 12.08 3.98
CA ARG A 78 4.73 13.36 4.70
C ARG A 78 6.09 13.53 5.37
N VAL A 79 6.77 12.41 5.68
CA VAL A 79 8.09 12.39 6.30
C VAL A 79 9.14 11.83 5.36
N LEU A 80 8.80 10.79 4.59
CA LEU A 80 9.76 9.99 3.83
C LEU A 80 9.90 10.42 2.37
N GLY A 81 9.06 11.35 1.91
CA GLY A 81 9.07 11.76 0.51
C GLY A 81 8.32 10.80 -0.39
N GLN A 82 8.58 10.88 -1.69
CA GLN A 82 7.85 10.06 -2.66
C GLN A 82 8.19 8.60 -2.53
N ALA A 83 7.18 7.75 -2.68
CA ALA A 83 7.30 6.32 -2.58
C ALA A 83 7.34 5.68 -3.96
N ARG A 84 7.91 4.47 -3.99
CA ARG A 84 7.90 3.61 -5.18
C ARG A 84 6.75 2.63 -5.03
N VAL A 85 5.82 2.66 -5.98
CA VAL A 85 4.65 1.76 -5.95
C VAL A 85 4.97 0.47 -6.67
N HIS A 86 4.74 -0.65 -5.99
CA HIS A 86 4.98 -1.99 -6.54
C HIS A 86 3.70 -2.68 -7.01
N ALA A 87 2.57 -2.38 -6.37
CA ALA A 87 1.29 -3.02 -6.67
C ALA A 87 0.14 -2.19 -6.15
N VAL A 88 -1.05 -2.48 -6.65
CA VAL A 88 -2.31 -1.93 -6.17
C VAL A 88 -3.02 -3.00 -5.36
N ILE A 89 -3.75 -2.60 -4.33
CA ILE A 89 -4.48 -3.50 -3.44
C ILE A 89 -5.98 -3.21 -3.59
N PRO A 90 -6.67 -3.89 -4.51
CA PRO A 90 -8.09 -3.60 -4.77
C PRO A 90 -9.05 -4.40 -3.90
N TRP A 91 -8.59 -5.45 -3.22
CA TRP A 91 -9.48 -6.43 -2.60
C TRP A 91 -8.93 -6.98 -1.30
N ARG A 92 -9.78 -7.12 -0.29
CA ARG A 92 -9.46 -7.83 0.95
C ARG A 92 -10.02 -9.25 0.86
N LEU A 93 -9.19 -10.23 1.24
CA LEU A 93 -9.59 -11.63 1.28
C LEU A 93 -10.11 -12.07 2.64
N TRP A 94 -9.47 -11.62 3.70
CA TRP A 94 -9.75 -12.08 5.06
C TRP A 94 -9.58 -10.92 6.04
N PRO A 95 -10.38 -10.83 7.10
CA PRO A 95 -11.42 -11.75 7.54
C PRO A 95 -12.72 -11.61 6.76
N SER A 96 -12.92 -10.50 6.08
CA SER A 96 -14.18 -10.21 5.42
C SER A 96 -13.86 -9.79 3.98
N PRO A 97 -14.16 -10.68 3.01
CA PRO A 97 -13.89 -10.37 1.61
C PRO A 97 -14.63 -9.14 1.13
N GLY A 98 -13.97 -8.33 0.32
CA GLY A 98 -14.59 -7.13 -0.23
C GLY A 98 -13.58 -6.19 -0.85
N ARG A 99 -14.09 -5.15 -1.50
CA ARG A 99 -13.26 -4.09 -2.07
C ARG A 99 -12.62 -3.27 -0.98
N VAL A 100 -11.42 -2.84 -1.28
CA VAL A 100 -10.70 -1.92 -0.41
C VAL A 100 -10.91 -0.49 -0.87
#